data_faa2abd84d8255514898928aac9bdaea
#
_entry.id   faa2abd84d8255514898928aac9bdaea
#
_cell.length_a   1.000
_cell.length_b   1.000
_cell.length_c   1.000
_cell.angle_alpha   90.00
_cell.angle_beta   90.00
_cell.angle_gamma   90.00
#
_symmetry.space_group_name_H-M   'P 1'
#
loop_
_entity.id
_entity.type
_entity.pdbx_description
1 polymer ?
#
loop_
_entity_poly.entity_id
_entity_poly.type
_entity_poly.pdbx_seq_one_letter_code
_entity_poly.pdbx_strand_id
1 'polypeptide(L)'
;GSSTSRFSAFAYAPWTAIRYGIDFLLRRPRHFLGHNPLGGTVVFILLGLVAAQGLLGLFSYDDHTDLHGGPLTSKVSEATVALATRWHIWLFDILLIVIALHILASFAYAIWKREDLIGPMITGRKRRKDFEDQPEAQIASPLMALLCLILAAAIVLGGITLAGGKIG
;
A
#
# COMPACT_ATOMS: atom_id res chain seq x y z
N GLY A 1 14.00 6.96 1.26
CA GLY A 1 12.84 7.48 1.99
C GLY A 1 13.25 8.11 3.31
N SER A 2 12.33 8.80 3.98
CA SER A 2 12.56 9.28 5.34
C SER A 2 12.80 8.12 6.29
N SER A 3 13.37 8.37 7.49
CA SER A 3 13.65 7.31 8.46
C SER A 3 12.39 6.53 8.85
N THR A 4 11.22 7.21 8.90
CA THR A 4 9.92 6.62 9.25
C THR A 4 9.25 5.86 8.11
N SER A 5 9.67 6.04 6.85
CA SER A 5 9.10 5.40 5.66
C SER A 5 9.94 4.26 5.08
N ARG A 6 11.03 3.88 5.74
CA ARG A 6 11.79 2.69 5.37
C ARG A 6 11.01 1.44 5.79
N PHE A 7 10.92 0.45 4.91
CA PHE A 7 10.22 -0.82 5.22
C PHE A 7 10.73 -1.46 6.52
N SER A 8 12.04 -1.40 6.77
CA SER A 8 12.64 -1.90 8.02
C SER A 8 12.18 -1.18 9.28
N ALA A 9 11.69 0.07 9.16
CA ALA A 9 11.22 0.84 10.31
C ALA A 9 9.82 0.44 10.79
N PHE A 10 9.03 -0.26 9.97
CA PHE A 10 7.67 -0.69 10.29
C PHE A 10 7.37 -2.14 9.90
N ALA A 11 8.38 -2.93 9.57
CA ALA A 11 8.26 -4.38 9.38
C ALA A 11 8.26 -5.07 10.74
N TYR A 12 7.12 -5.13 11.38
CA TYR A 12 6.96 -5.80 12.66
C TYR A 12 6.61 -7.28 12.49
N ALA A 13 7.00 -8.09 13.47
CA ALA A 13 6.58 -9.48 13.50
C ALA A 13 5.05 -9.59 13.72
N PRO A 14 4.36 -10.59 13.12
CA PRO A 14 2.90 -10.70 13.19
C PRO A 14 2.32 -10.67 14.61
N TRP A 15 2.98 -11.33 15.56
CA TRP A 15 2.54 -11.32 16.96
C TRP A 15 2.64 -9.95 17.63
N THR A 16 3.56 -9.09 17.18
CA THR A 16 3.68 -7.70 17.65
C THR A 16 2.48 -6.88 17.20
N ALA A 17 2.02 -7.08 15.96
CA ALA A 17 0.81 -6.44 15.44
C ALA A 17 -0.45 -6.91 16.19
N ILE A 18 -0.57 -8.22 16.46
CA ILE A 18 -1.68 -8.79 17.24
C ILE A 18 -1.69 -8.22 18.66
N ARG A 19 -0.54 -8.23 19.34
CA ARG A 19 -0.40 -7.69 20.69
C ARG A 19 -0.74 -6.20 20.75
N TYR A 20 -0.27 -5.44 19.77
CA TYR A 20 -0.61 -4.03 19.65
C TYR A 20 -2.12 -3.82 19.42
N GLY A 21 -2.77 -4.67 18.62
CA GLY A 21 -4.22 -4.63 18.43
C GLY A 21 -4.99 -4.85 19.72
N ILE A 22 -4.55 -5.79 20.57
CA ILE A 22 -5.13 -6.04 21.91
C ILE A 22 -4.91 -4.81 22.80
N ASP A 23 -3.68 -4.25 22.83
CA ASP A 23 -3.36 -3.05 23.61
C ASP A 23 -4.20 -1.84 23.14
N PHE A 24 -4.48 -1.76 21.84
CA PHE A 24 -5.36 -0.75 21.28
C PHE A 24 -6.77 -0.85 21.84
N LEU A 25 -7.37 -2.06 21.86
CA LEU A 25 -8.70 -2.31 22.42
C LEU A 25 -8.75 -2.02 23.93
N LEU A 26 -7.67 -2.32 24.67
CA LEU A 26 -7.54 -2.04 26.08
C LEU A 26 -7.20 -0.57 26.41
N ARG A 27 -7.18 0.30 25.39
CA ARG A 27 -6.86 1.74 25.51
C ARG A 27 -5.49 2.05 26.15
N ARG A 28 -4.51 1.16 25.99
CA ARG A 28 -3.15 1.40 26.47
C ARG A 28 -2.45 2.40 25.55
N PRO A 29 -1.94 3.53 26.07
CA PRO A 29 -1.29 4.54 25.25
C PRO A 29 0.07 4.04 24.78
N ARG A 30 0.24 3.98 23.45
CA ARG A 30 1.53 3.73 22.78
C ARG A 30 1.60 4.65 21.57
N HIS A 31 2.63 5.49 21.52
CA HIS A 31 2.78 6.51 20.48
C HIS A 31 3.95 6.18 19.57
N PHE A 32 3.72 6.28 18.27
CA PHE A 32 4.73 6.04 17.24
C PHE A 32 4.86 7.29 16.37
N LEU A 33 6.08 7.66 16.01
CA LEU A 33 6.34 8.75 15.07
C LEU A 33 5.97 8.29 13.66
N GLY A 34 6.39 7.07 13.28
CA GLY A 34 6.06 6.40 12.04
C GLY A 34 4.79 5.53 12.13
N HIS A 35 4.84 4.37 11.50
CA HIS A 35 3.74 3.41 11.56
C HIS A 35 3.80 2.58 12.84
N ASN A 36 2.68 2.48 13.53
CA ASN A 36 2.54 1.52 14.61
C ASN A 36 2.49 0.08 14.04
N PRO A 37 2.66 -0.98 14.87
CA PRO A 37 2.73 -2.35 14.39
C PRO A 37 1.54 -2.79 13.54
N LEU A 38 0.33 -2.39 13.89
CA LEU A 38 -0.87 -2.72 13.10
C LEU A 38 -0.88 -1.96 11.76
N GLY A 39 -0.59 -0.65 11.80
CA GLY A 39 -0.49 0.18 10.60
C GLY A 39 0.61 -0.29 9.63
N GLY A 40 1.77 -0.69 10.15
CA GLY A 40 2.85 -1.27 9.34
C GLY A 40 2.40 -2.54 8.62
N THR A 41 1.70 -3.44 9.30
CA THR A 41 1.15 -4.66 8.69
C THR A 41 0.16 -4.32 7.58
N VAL A 42 -0.74 -3.35 7.80
CA VAL A 42 -1.72 -2.92 6.78
C VAL A 42 -1.03 -2.33 5.55
N VAL A 43 0.08 -1.59 5.71
CA VAL A 43 0.87 -1.10 4.56
C VAL A 43 1.35 -2.25 3.68
N PHE A 44 1.91 -3.32 4.26
CA PHE A 44 2.35 -4.50 3.48
C PHE A 44 1.19 -5.20 2.80
N ILE A 45 0.05 -5.35 3.46
CA ILE A 45 -1.16 -5.94 2.87
C ILE A 45 -1.63 -5.11 1.68
N LEU A 46 -1.78 -3.79 1.84
CA LEU A 46 -2.23 -2.90 0.76
C LEU A 46 -1.27 -2.89 -0.42
N LEU A 47 0.04 -2.80 -0.18
CA LEU A 47 1.05 -2.84 -1.24
C LEU A 47 1.03 -4.18 -1.98
N GLY A 48 0.89 -5.30 -1.25
CA GLY A 48 0.78 -6.62 -1.86
C GLY A 48 -0.47 -6.76 -2.72
N LEU A 49 -1.63 -6.28 -2.22
CA LEU A 49 -2.89 -6.28 -2.98
C LEU A 49 -2.80 -5.42 -4.24
N VAL A 50 -2.24 -4.21 -4.14
CA VAL A 50 -2.06 -3.30 -5.30
C VAL A 50 -1.09 -3.91 -6.31
N ALA A 51 0.02 -4.51 -5.87
CA ALA A 51 0.95 -5.18 -6.77
C ALA A 51 0.31 -6.37 -7.49
N ALA A 52 -0.43 -7.22 -6.75
CA ALA A 52 -1.15 -8.34 -7.33
C ALA A 52 -2.25 -7.87 -8.30
N GLN A 53 -2.98 -6.80 -7.95
CA GLN A 53 -3.98 -6.17 -8.81
C GLN A 53 -3.35 -5.67 -10.11
N GLY A 54 -2.21 -4.97 -10.04
CA GLY A 54 -1.48 -4.52 -11.21
C GLY A 54 -0.98 -5.67 -12.08
N LEU A 55 -0.41 -6.72 -11.47
CA LEU A 55 0.07 -7.90 -12.21
C LEU A 55 -1.06 -8.65 -12.91
N LEU A 56 -2.19 -8.86 -12.24
CA LEU A 56 -3.34 -9.50 -12.85
C LEU A 56 -3.93 -8.64 -13.98
N GLY A 57 -3.97 -7.30 -13.79
CA GLY A 57 -4.44 -6.36 -14.79
C GLY A 57 -3.65 -6.38 -16.10
N LEU A 58 -2.36 -6.76 -16.09
CA LEU A 58 -1.57 -6.92 -17.31
C LEU A 58 -2.15 -8.00 -18.26
N PHE A 59 -2.84 -8.98 -17.71
CA PHE A 59 -3.37 -10.15 -18.42
C PHE A 59 -4.91 -10.22 -18.43
N SER A 60 -5.58 -9.25 -17.81
CA SER A 60 -7.05 -9.23 -17.71
C SER A 60 -7.69 -8.66 -18.98
N TYR A 61 -8.91 -9.09 -19.28
CA TYR A 61 -9.72 -8.58 -20.36
C TYR A 61 -11.12 -8.22 -19.84
N ASP A 62 -11.70 -7.14 -20.37
CA ASP A 62 -13.06 -6.72 -20.04
C ASP A 62 -13.93 -6.69 -21.29
N ASP A 63 -14.91 -7.58 -21.36
CA ASP A 63 -15.86 -7.67 -22.47
C ASP A 63 -16.90 -6.54 -22.49
N HIS A 64 -17.02 -5.77 -21.41
CA HIS A 64 -18.05 -4.75 -21.24
C HIS A 64 -17.60 -3.34 -21.63
N THR A 65 -16.33 -3.14 -21.86
CA THR A 65 -15.76 -1.87 -22.29
C THR A 65 -15.10 -2.03 -23.64
N ASP A 66 -15.22 -1.01 -24.52
CA ASP A 66 -14.46 -0.93 -25.76
C ASP A 66 -12.93 -0.73 -25.49
N LEU A 67 -12.54 -0.72 -24.24
CA LEU A 67 -11.15 -0.70 -23.80
C LEU A 67 -10.55 -2.09 -24.01
N HIS A 68 -9.49 -2.12 -24.77
CA HIS A 68 -8.72 -3.32 -25.02
C HIS A 68 -8.21 -3.91 -23.69
N GLY A 69 -8.08 -5.21 -23.63
CA GLY A 69 -7.54 -5.93 -22.47
C GLY A 69 -6.14 -5.45 -22.04
N GLY A 70 -5.66 -5.96 -20.95
CA GLY A 70 -4.33 -5.63 -20.43
C GLY A 70 -3.22 -5.85 -21.49
N PRO A 71 -2.10 -5.13 -21.37
CA PRO A 71 -1.07 -5.05 -22.44
C PRO A 71 -0.44 -6.40 -22.81
N LEU A 72 -0.59 -7.42 -21.98
CA LEU A 72 -0.01 -8.75 -22.21
C LEU A 72 -1.06 -9.86 -22.47
N THR A 73 -2.34 -9.52 -22.61
CA THR A 73 -3.41 -10.51 -22.89
C THR A 73 -3.11 -11.36 -24.11
N SER A 74 -2.60 -10.76 -25.18
CA SER A 74 -2.24 -11.46 -26.43
C SER A 74 -1.03 -12.40 -26.33
N LYS A 75 -0.33 -12.42 -25.18
CA LYS A 75 0.88 -13.22 -24.96
C LYS A 75 0.62 -14.52 -24.19
N VAL A 76 -0.60 -14.73 -23.73
CA VAL A 76 -0.99 -15.89 -22.92
C VAL A 76 -2.23 -16.55 -23.52
N SER A 77 -2.55 -17.76 -23.03
CA SER A 77 -3.74 -18.49 -23.48
C SER A 77 -5.03 -17.83 -22.97
N GLU A 78 -6.14 -18.02 -23.68
CA GLU A 78 -7.47 -17.55 -23.28
C GLU A 78 -7.84 -18.05 -21.87
N ALA A 79 -7.48 -19.27 -21.50
CA ALA A 79 -7.70 -19.80 -20.17
C ALA A 79 -6.94 -19.00 -19.10
N THR A 80 -5.73 -18.55 -19.41
CA THR A 80 -4.94 -17.69 -18.50
C THR A 80 -5.57 -16.30 -18.38
N VAL A 81 -6.02 -15.73 -19.49
CA VAL A 81 -6.75 -14.44 -19.49
C VAL A 81 -8.00 -14.52 -18.63
N ALA A 82 -8.84 -15.55 -18.84
CA ALA A 82 -10.05 -15.75 -18.05
C ALA A 82 -9.77 -15.90 -16.54
N LEU A 83 -8.71 -16.65 -16.20
CA LEU A 83 -8.29 -16.81 -14.80
C LEU A 83 -7.79 -15.49 -14.20
N ALA A 84 -6.95 -14.75 -14.93
CA ALA A 84 -6.43 -13.46 -14.50
C ALA A 84 -7.56 -12.44 -14.30
N THR A 85 -8.50 -12.36 -15.25
CA THR A 85 -9.67 -11.48 -15.15
C THR A 85 -10.52 -11.79 -13.92
N ARG A 86 -10.81 -13.08 -13.71
CA ARG A 86 -11.58 -13.51 -12.52
C ARG A 86 -10.91 -13.09 -11.22
N TRP A 87 -9.62 -13.34 -11.09
CA TRP A 87 -8.88 -12.96 -9.88
C TRP A 87 -8.70 -11.46 -9.74
N HIS A 88 -8.55 -10.73 -10.85
CA HIS A 88 -8.47 -9.26 -10.85
C HIS A 88 -9.73 -8.64 -10.28
N ILE A 89 -10.91 -9.10 -10.69
CA ILE A 89 -12.20 -8.64 -10.17
C ILE A 89 -12.34 -8.96 -8.68
N TRP A 90 -12.08 -10.21 -8.28
CA TRP A 90 -12.17 -10.63 -6.88
C TRP A 90 -11.22 -9.85 -5.98
N LEU A 91 -10.00 -9.64 -6.43
CA LEU A 91 -8.99 -8.93 -5.68
C LEU A 91 -9.31 -7.45 -5.55
N PHE A 92 -9.99 -6.87 -6.55
CA PHE A 92 -10.48 -5.49 -6.48
C PHE A 92 -11.48 -5.30 -5.35
N ASP A 93 -12.44 -6.21 -5.21
CA ASP A 93 -13.41 -6.14 -4.10
C ASP A 93 -12.74 -6.27 -2.73
N ILE A 94 -11.78 -7.19 -2.60
CA ILE A 94 -10.97 -7.34 -1.38
C ILE A 94 -10.18 -6.06 -1.10
N LEU A 95 -9.57 -5.47 -2.12
CA LEU A 95 -8.80 -4.23 -1.99
C LEU A 95 -9.70 -3.08 -1.50
N LEU A 96 -10.90 -2.94 -2.05
CA LEU A 96 -11.87 -1.92 -1.60
C LEU A 96 -12.27 -2.12 -0.13
N ILE A 97 -12.51 -3.35 0.29
CA ILE A 97 -12.82 -3.68 1.70
C ILE A 97 -11.64 -3.28 2.60
N VAL A 98 -10.42 -3.64 2.23
CA VAL A 98 -9.22 -3.32 3.04
C VAL A 98 -8.98 -1.81 3.09
N ILE A 99 -9.19 -1.08 1.99
CA ILE A 99 -9.11 0.39 1.97
C ILE A 99 -10.17 1.00 2.89
N ALA A 100 -11.41 0.54 2.82
CA ALA A 100 -12.49 1.03 3.69
C ALA A 100 -12.15 0.79 5.17
N LEU A 101 -11.68 -0.41 5.53
CA LEU A 101 -11.24 -0.72 6.88
C LEU A 101 -10.05 0.14 7.33
N HIS A 102 -9.10 0.42 6.44
CA HIS A 102 -7.96 1.30 6.72
C HIS A 102 -8.40 2.73 7.02
N ILE A 103 -9.34 3.26 6.24
CA ILE A 103 -9.91 4.59 6.48
C ILE A 103 -10.68 4.63 7.80
N LEU A 104 -11.55 3.65 8.05
CA LEU A 104 -12.30 3.53 9.29
C LEU A 104 -11.39 3.41 10.52
N ALA A 105 -10.30 2.65 10.41
CA ALA A 105 -9.29 2.55 11.46
C ALA A 105 -8.66 3.91 11.78
N SER A 106 -8.34 4.73 10.76
CA SER A 106 -7.79 6.07 10.95
C SER A 106 -8.74 6.98 11.74
N PHE A 107 -10.05 6.93 11.44
CA PHE A 107 -11.07 7.62 12.22
C PHE A 107 -11.23 7.06 13.63
N ALA A 108 -11.19 5.72 13.78
CA ALA A 108 -11.25 5.09 15.09
C ALA A 108 -10.08 5.51 15.98
N TYR A 109 -8.88 5.69 15.43
CA TYR A 109 -7.74 6.25 16.16
C TYR A 109 -8.01 7.69 16.61
N ALA A 110 -8.57 8.53 15.74
CA ALA A 110 -8.88 9.92 16.09
C ALA A 110 -9.93 10.01 17.22
N ILE A 111 -10.97 9.19 17.16
CA ILE A 111 -12.10 9.22 18.11
C ILE A 111 -11.74 8.47 19.41
N TRP A 112 -11.23 7.25 19.30
CA TRP A 112 -11.03 6.35 20.43
C TRP A 112 -9.79 6.68 21.25
N LYS A 113 -8.65 6.95 20.57
CA LYS A 113 -7.38 7.33 21.20
C LYS A 113 -7.15 8.84 21.28
N ARG A 114 -7.99 9.63 20.63
CA ARG A 114 -7.80 11.09 20.49
C ARG A 114 -6.41 11.42 19.92
N GLU A 115 -5.90 10.56 19.03
CA GLU A 115 -4.66 10.74 18.31
C GLU A 115 -4.96 11.11 16.86
N ASP A 116 -4.56 12.33 16.48
CA ASP A 116 -4.70 12.80 15.11
C ASP A 116 -3.65 12.11 14.21
N LEU A 117 -4.11 11.18 13.38
CA LEU A 117 -3.29 10.55 12.34
C LEU A 117 -3.44 11.26 10.99
N ILE A 118 -4.59 11.90 10.74
CA ILE A 118 -4.93 12.48 9.43
C ILE A 118 -4.21 13.82 9.24
N GLY A 119 -4.20 14.69 10.25
CA GLY A 119 -3.52 15.97 10.19
C GLY A 119 -2.04 15.86 9.79
N PRO A 120 -1.22 15.01 10.45
CA PRO A 120 0.16 14.76 10.04
C PRO A 120 0.32 14.19 8.61
N MET A 121 -0.62 13.39 8.12
CA MET A 121 -0.58 12.88 6.74
C MET A 121 -0.74 14.00 5.71
N ILE A 122 -1.53 15.04 6.01
CA ILE A 122 -1.78 16.18 5.13
C ILE A 122 -0.68 17.24 5.29
N THR A 123 -0.31 17.57 6.54
CA THR A 123 0.58 18.68 6.86
C THR A 123 2.06 18.31 6.88
N GLY A 124 2.37 17.01 6.98
CA GLY A 124 3.72 16.50 7.19
C GLY A 124 4.30 16.82 8.58
N ARG A 125 3.48 17.31 9.52
CA ARG A 125 3.92 17.75 10.85
C ARG A 125 3.19 16.99 11.93
N LYS A 126 3.92 16.39 12.87
CA LYS A 126 3.36 15.71 14.05
C LYS A 126 3.79 16.46 15.32
N ARG A 127 2.87 16.64 16.28
CA ARG A 127 3.20 17.27 17.56
C ARG A 127 4.25 16.45 18.30
N ARG A 128 5.21 17.13 18.93
CA ARG A 128 6.26 16.48 19.71
C ARG A 128 5.62 15.74 20.90
N LYS A 129 5.94 14.45 20.99
CA LYS A 129 5.56 13.52 22.07
C LYS A 129 6.71 12.54 22.24
N ASP A 130 6.72 11.79 23.32
CA ASP A 130 7.62 10.65 23.47
C ASP A 130 7.13 9.52 22.57
N PHE A 131 7.92 9.19 21.54
CA PHE A 131 7.63 8.13 20.57
C PHE A 131 8.42 6.87 20.91
N GLU A 132 7.80 5.69 20.74
CA GLU A 132 8.45 4.40 21.00
C GLU A 132 9.40 3.96 19.91
N ASP A 133 9.21 4.44 18.66
CA ASP A 133 9.99 4.01 17.49
C ASP A 133 11.24 4.85 17.26
N GLN A 134 11.13 6.18 17.27
CA GLN A 134 12.26 7.07 17.07
C GLN A 134 11.99 8.49 17.56
N PRO A 135 13.04 9.20 18.07
CA PRO A 135 12.86 10.53 18.63
C PRO A 135 12.61 11.62 17.57
N GLU A 136 13.19 11.46 16.38
CA GLU A 136 13.10 12.46 15.30
C GLU A 136 13.02 11.81 13.92
N ALA A 137 12.30 12.46 12.99
CA ALA A 137 12.22 12.04 11.60
C ALA A 137 13.36 12.65 10.77
N GLN A 138 14.09 11.81 10.05
CA GLN A 138 15.01 12.28 9.01
C GLN A 138 14.27 12.26 7.67
N ILE A 139 14.16 13.41 7.01
CA ILE A 139 13.45 13.58 5.74
C ILE A 139 14.42 13.33 4.59
N ALA A 140 14.02 12.46 3.64
CA ALA A 140 14.79 12.22 2.42
C ALA A 140 14.60 13.35 1.39
N SER A 141 15.60 13.49 0.50
CA SER A 141 15.51 14.45 -0.61
C SER A 141 14.36 14.11 -1.57
N PRO A 142 13.54 15.08 -1.96
CA PRO A 142 12.48 14.90 -2.95
C PRO A 142 13.03 14.50 -4.33
N LEU A 143 14.26 14.91 -4.66
CA LEU A 143 14.93 14.50 -5.90
C LEU A 143 15.14 12.98 -5.94
N MET A 144 15.52 12.36 -4.82
CA MET A 144 15.68 10.91 -4.74
C MET A 144 14.34 10.18 -4.97
N ALA A 145 13.24 10.73 -4.44
CA ALA A 145 11.91 10.18 -4.67
C ALA A 145 11.53 10.25 -6.15
N LEU A 146 11.81 11.37 -6.82
CA LEU A 146 11.57 11.54 -8.25
C LEU A 146 12.39 10.55 -9.09
N LEU A 147 13.68 10.38 -8.78
CA LEU A 147 14.54 9.42 -9.47
C LEU A 147 14.04 7.99 -9.31
N CYS A 148 13.61 7.60 -8.11
CA CYS A 148 13.01 6.28 -7.87
C CYS A 148 11.71 6.09 -8.68
N LEU A 149 10.86 7.13 -8.78
CA LEU A 149 9.63 7.09 -9.58
C LEU A 149 9.94 6.90 -11.07
N ILE A 150 10.88 7.68 -11.61
CA ILE A 150 11.29 7.58 -13.02
C ILE A 150 11.85 6.17 -13.31
N LEU A 151 12.72 5.66 -12.43
CA LEU A 151 13.28 4.32 -12.58
C LEU A 151 12.20 3.24 -12.52
N ALA A 152 11.26 3.33 -11.58
CA ALA A 152 10.16 2.40 -11.46
C ALA A 152 9.27 2.42 -12.73
N ALA A 153 8.93 3.60 -13.23
CA ALA A 153 8.18 3.76 -14.47
C ALA A 153 8.95 3.15 -15.68
N ALA A 154 10.23 3.42 -15.79
CA ALA A 154 11.07 2.87 -16.85
C ALA A 154 11.16 1.33 -16.81
N ILE A 155 11.26 0.74 -15.60
CA ILE A 155 11.28 -0.71 -15.42
C ILE A 155 9.94 -1.33 -15.83
N VAL A 156 8.81 -0.74 -15.40
CA VAL A 156 7.49 -1.28 -15.71
C VAL A 156 7.17 -1.14 -17.20
N LEU A 157 7.29 0.07 -17.75
CA LEU A 157 6.99 0.33 -19.16
C LEU A 157 7.96 -0.42 -20.08
N GLY A 158 9.26 -0.40 -19.77
CA GLY A 158 10.27 -1.16 -20.49
C GLY A 158 10.04 -2.67 -20.41
N GLY A 159 9.66 -3.19 -19.25
CA GLY A 159 9.31 -4.60 -19.08
C GLY A 159 8.11 -5.03 -19.94
N ILE A 160 7.05 -4.21 -19.99
CA ILE A 160 5.88 -4.46 -20.82
C ILE A 160 6.26 -4.46 -22.31
N THR A 161 7.03 -3.47 -22.78
CA THR A 161 7.45 -3.39 -24.18
C THR A 161 8.37 -4.53 -24.57
N LEU A 162 9.34 -4.90 -23.74
CA LEU A 162 10.24 -6.03 -23.97
C LEU A 162 9.48 -7.37 -24.01
N ALA A 163 8.42 -7.51 -23.22
CA ALA A 163 7.52 -8.66 -23.28
C ALA A 163 6.59 -8.63 -24.52
N GLY A 164 6.70 -7.62 -25.38
CA GLY A 164 5.90 -7.44 -26.58
C GLY A 164 4.47 -7.00 -26.30
N GLY A 165 4.21 -6.40 -25.14
CA GLY A 165 2.95 -5.76 -24.78
C GLY A 165 2.77 -4.43 -25.51
N LYS A 166 1.51 -4.00 -25.66
CA LYS A 166 1.16 -2.70 -26.24
C LYS A 166 0.81 -1.73 -25.12
N ILE A 167 1.46 -0.57 -25.13
CA ILE A 167 1.16 0.54 -24.22
C ILE A 167 0.44 1.60 -25.06
N GLY A 168 -0.85 1.76 -24.86
CA GLY A 168 -1.59 2.79 -25.58
C GLY A 168 -2.87 2.58 -25.90
#